data_ae1da2c02dca024640676c26848b2465
#
_entry.id   ae1da2c02dca024640676c26848b2465
#
_cell.length_a   1.000
_cell.length_b   1.000
_cell.length_c   1.000
_cell.angle_alpha   90.00
_cell.angle_beta   90.00
_cell.angle_gamma   90.00
#
_symmetry.space_group_name_H-M   'P 1'
#
loop_
_entity.id
_entity.type
_entity.pdbx_description
1 polymer ?
#
loop_
_entity_poly.entity_id
_entity_poly.type
_entity_poly.pdbx_seq_one_letter_code
_entity_poly.pdbx_strand_id
1 'polypeptide(L)'
;RISAYCCSKPKNSENICGDSFIFTDLENGRYLLALADGMGSGKSAGTESAAAVEMYEDFTQAGFFRDDALELINSLISGKNESFSTLDICTVDKYTGKAEFIKIGAVSTFILKRKGVEILKSNTLPVGILENVDTKIYEKRVEKGDVIVMMTDGIFEAGKSGENEYKFIEMLEKREKTTAEKTAKKIMETALEMGKNKITDDMTVLVANI
;
A
#
# COMPACT_ATOMS: atom_id res chain seq x y z
N ARG A 1 14.16 8.20 -12.65
CA ARG A 1 14.21 6.78 -12.27
C ARG A 1 13.48 6.62 -10.93
N ILE A 2 12.48 5.74 -10.87
CA ILE A 2 11.78 5.40 -9.62
C ILE A 2 12.66 4.40 -8.85
N SER A 3 12.75 4.59 -7.53
CA SER A 3 13.45 3.69 -6.61
C SER A 3 12.52 3.37 -5.45
N ALA A 4 12.13 2.11 -5.30
CA ALA A 4 11.22 1.67 -4.26
C ALA A 4 11.91 0.75 -3.24
N TYR A 5 11.37 0.72 -2.03
CA TYR A 5 11.77 -0.16 -0.94
C TYR A 5 10.58 -0.47 -0.04
N CYS A 6 10.52 -1.71 0.40
CA CYS A 6 9.50 -2.15 1.35
C CYS A 6 10.15 -2.64 2.66
N CYS A 7 9.53 -2.30 3.77
CA CYS A 7 9.86 -2.81 5.10
C CYS A 7 8.61 -3.46 5.69
N SER A 8 8.70 -4.73 6.08
CA SER A 8 7.58 -5.51 6.59
C SER A 8 7.96 -6.27 7.86
N LYS A 9 7.02 -6.38 8.79
CA LYS A 9 7.17 -7.15 10.03
C LYS A 9 5.86 -7.88 10.35
N PRO A 10 5.91 -9.19 10.60
CA PRO A 10 4.73 -9.94 11.03
C PRO A 10 4.32 -9.57 12.45
N LYS A 11 3.06 -9.77 12.76
CA LYS A 11 2.49 -9.74 14.10
C LYS A 11 3.32 -10.64 15.05
N ASN A 12 3.47 -10.23 16.32
CA ASN A 12 4.34 -10.91 17.30
C ASN A 12 4.06 -12.42 17.48
N SER A 13 2.85 -12.88 17.19
CA SER A 13 2.47 -14.29 17.30
C SER A 13 2.75 -15.11 16.04
N GLU A 14 3.21 -14.45 14.96
CA GLU A 14 3.34 -15.06 13.64
C GLU A 14 4.79 -15.02 13.14
N ASN A 15 5.13 -16.00 12.29
CA ASN A 15 6.42 -16.04 11.59
C ASN A 15 6.32 -15.53 10.14
N ILE A 16 5.09 -15.36 9.63
CA ILE A 16 4.80 -14.93 8.26
C ILE A 16 3.90 -13.71 8.34
N CYS A 17 4.23 -12.68 7.59
CA CYS A 17 3.41 -11.49 7.45
C CYS A 17 2.17 -11.79 6.59
N GLY A 18 1.02 -11.31 7.02
CA GLY A 18 -0.23 -11.37 6.26
C GLY A 18 -0.31 -10.33 5.15
N ASP A 19 0.57 -9.32 5.18
CA ASP A 19 0.69 -8.31 4.13
C ASP A 19 1.51 -8.83 2.95
N SER A 20 1.19 -8.37 1.75
CA SER A 20 1.96 -8.61 0.53
C SER A 20 2.12 -7.35 -0.29
N PHE A 21 3.20 -7.28 -1.06
CA PHE A 21 3.51 -6.10 -1.87
C PHE A 21 4.23 -6.47 -3.16
N ILE A 22 4.09 -5.60 -4.15
CA ILE A 22 4.85 -5.64 -5.41
C ILE A 22 5.31 -4.23 -5.75
N PHE A 23 6.50 -4.09 -6.29
CA PHE A 23 6.95 -2.89 -6.99
C PHE A 23 7.82 -3.29 -8.17
N THR A 24 7.39 -2.90 -9.37
CA THR A 24 8.01 -3.39 -10.61
C THR A 24 7.81 -2.42 -11.78
N ASP A 25 8.71 -2.53 -12.74
CA ASP A 25 8.52 -1.90 -14.04
C ASP A 25 7.46 -2.66 -14.84
N LEU A 26 6.47 -1.95 -15.35
CA LEU A 26 5.53 -2.46 -16.33
C LEU A 26 5.96 -2.06 -17.74
N GLU A 27 5.35 -2.69 -18.74
CA GLU A 27 5.49 -2.28 -20.12
C GLU A 27 5.05 -0.82 -20.35
N ASN A 28 5.49 -0.24 -21.49
CA ASN A 28 5.16 1.13 -21.89
C ASN A 28 5.61 2.22 -20.90
N GLY A 29 6.67 1.98 -20.13
CA GLY A 29 7.28 2.98 -19.25
C GLY A 29 6.48 3.29 -18.00
N ARG A 30 5.58 2.41 -17.59
CA ARG A 30 4.87 2.50 -16.32
C ARG A 30 5.63 1.81 -15.19
N TYR A 31 5.35 2.22 -13.98
CA TYR A 31 5.88 1.59 -12.76
C TYR A 31 4.73 1.30 -11.79
N LEU A 32 4.63 0.08 -11.32
CA LEU A 32 3.60 -0.39 -10.39
C LEU A 32 4.14 -0.42 -8.97
N LEU A 33 3.34 0.05 -8.05
CA LEU A 33 3.44 -0.18 -6.61
C LEU A 33 2.09 -0.77 -6.18
N ALA A 34 2.10 -1.90 -5.51
CA ALA A 34 0.89 -2.49 -4.95
C ALA A 34 1.17 -3.03 -3.54
N LEU A 35 0.22 -2.80 -2.64
CA LEU A 35 0.26 -3.24 -1.26
C LEU A 35 -1.10 -3.80 -0.90
N ALA A 36 -1.14 -4.96 -0.26
CA ALA A 36 -2.34 -5.63 0.18
C ALA A 36 -2.16 -6.17 1.59
N ASP A 37 -3.22 -6.09 2.38
CA ASP A 37 -3.35 -6.67 3.71
C ASP A 37 -4.45 -7.74 3.65
N GLY A 38 -4.07 -8.99 3.93
CA GLY A 38 -4.97 -10.14 3.93
C GLY A 38 -5.73 -10.26 5.24
N MET A 39 -6.95 -10.76 5.17
CA MET A 39 -7.77 -10.97 6.35
C MET A 39 -7.11 -11.89 7.37
N GLY A 40 -7.00 -11.43 8.60
CA GLY A 40 -6.45 -12.23 9.71
C GLY A 40 -4.96 -12.04 9.86
N SER A 41 -4.20 -13.14 9.98
CA SER A 41 -2.75 -13.08 10.14
C SER A 41 -2.07 -14.38 9.69
N GLY A 42 -0.76 -14.33 9.51
CA GLY A 42 0.04 -15.51 9.20
C GLY A 42 -0.13 -15.99 7.75
N LYS A 43 0.07 -17.31 7.54
CA LYS A 43 0.17 -17.89 6.20
C LYS A 43 -1.10 -17.74 5.35
N SER A 44 -2.29 -17.85 5.95
CA SER A 44 -3.55 -17.74 5.19
C SER A 44 -3.73 -16.33 4.65
N ALA A 45 -3.62 -15.33 5.53
CA ALA A 45 -3.68 -13.92 5.16
C ALA A 45 -2.63 -13.56 4.11
N GLY A 46 -1.37 -14.01 4.30
CA GLY A 46 -0.30 -13.79 3.34
C GLY A 46 -0.56 -14.43 1.97
N THR A 47 -1.23 -15.58 1.91
CA THR A 47 -1.63 -16.20 0.64
C THR A 47 -2.70 -15.38 -0.09
N GLU A 48 -3.64 -14.81 0.64
CA GLU A 48 -4.74 -14.01 0.08
C GLU A 48 -4.23 -12.67 -0.43
N SER A 49 -3.45 -11.98 0.38
CA SER A 49 -2.86 -10.69 0.00
C SER A 49 -1.88 -10.82 -1.17
N ALA A 50 -1.07 -11.89 -1.19
CA ALA A 50 -0.18 -12.18 -2.31
C ALA A 50 -0.98 -12.42 -3.61
N ALA A 51 -2.04 -13.22 -3.54
CA ALA A 51 -2.89 -13.47 -4.70
C ALA A 51 -3.51 -12.18 -5.25
N ALA A 52 -3.91 -11.24 -4.38
CA ALA A 52 -4.50 -9.97 -4.80
C ALA A 52 -3.50 -9.11 -5.59
N VAL A 53 -2.28 -8.94 -5.09
CA VAL A 53 -1.27 -8.10 -5.77
C VAL A 53 -0.71 -8.77 -7.02
N GLU A 54 -0.47 -10.08 -7.00
CA GLU A 54 0.02 -10.85 -8.15
C GLU A 54 -1.00 -10.87 -9.29
N MET A 55 -2.27 -11.14 -9.00
CA MET A 55 -3.33 -11.08 -10.02
C MET A 55 -3.45 -9.69 -10.65
N TYR A 56 -3.32 -8.61 -9.86
CA TYR A 56 -3.38 -7.27 -10.43
C TYR A 56 -2.19 -6.99 -11.36
N GLU A 57 -0.98 -7.40 -10.98
CA GLU A 57 0.20 -7.32 -11.84
C GLU A 57 -0.01 -8.10 -13.13
N ASP A 58 -0.40 -9.37 -13.04
CA ASP A 58 -0.57 -10.27 -14.19
C ASP A 58 -1.64 -9.74 -15.17
N PHE A 59 -2.80 -9.32 -14.68
CA PHE A 59 -3.85 -8.76 -15.53
C PHE A 59 -3.43 -7.45 -16.19
N THR A 60 -2.70 -6.61 -15.45
CA THR A 60 -2.17 -5.36 -15.99
C THR A 60 -1.12 -5.60 -17.08
N GLN A 61 -0.23 -6.58 -16.90
CA GLN A 61 0.76 -6.99 -17.90
C GLN A 61 0.09 -7.64 -19.12
N ALA A 62 -0.97 -8.42 -18.91
CA ALA A 62 -1.77 -9.01 -19.98
C ALA A 62 -2.63 -7.98 -20.75
N GLY A 63 -2.62 -6.71 -20.35
CA GLY A 63 -3.32 -5.63 -21.03
C GLY A 63 -4.80 -5.50 -20.70
N PHE A 64 -5.25 -6.09 -19.59
CA PHE A 64 -6.61 -5.86 -19.09
C PHE A 64 -6.82 -4.40 -18.73
N PHE A 65 -8.03 -3.92 -18.98
CA PHE A 65 -8.44 -2.62 -18.41
C PHE A 65 -8.53 -2.74 -16.88
N ARG A 66 -8.22 -1.66 -16.20
CA ARG A 66 -8.20 -1.57 -14.73
C ARG A 66 -9.48 -2.14 -14.09
N ASP A 67 -10.64 -1.70 -14.58
CA ASP A 67 -11.93 -2.06 -13.98
C ASP A 67 -12.23 -3.55 -14.16
N ASP A 68 -11.93 -4.13 -15.33
CA ASP A 68 -12.05 -5.55 -15.59
C ASP A 68 -11.13 -6.39 -14.69
N ALA A 69 -9.89 -5.94 -14.51
CA ALA A 69 -8.93 -6.60 -13.63
C ALA A 69 -9.42 -6.61 -12.17
N LEU A 70 -9.92 -5.48 -11.68
CA LEU A 70 -10.43 -5.38 -10.31
C LEU A 70 -11.68 -6.22 -10.08
N GLU A 71 -12.62 -6.26 -11.03
CA GLU A 71 -13.82 -7.12 -10.96
C GLU A 71 -13.45 -8.60 -10.96
N LEU A 72 -12.49 -9.03 -11.79
CA LEU A 72 -12.00 -10.39 -11.80
C LEU A 72 -11.35 -10.78 -10.46
N ILE A 73 -10.48 -9.92 -9.91
CA ILE A 73 -9.85 -10.14 -8.61
C ILE A 73 -10.91 -10.26 -7.53
N ASN A 74 -11.88 -9.35 -7.50
CA ASN A 74 -12.97 -9.37 -6.53
C ASN A 74 -13.76 -10.69 -6.62
N SER A 75 -14.11 -11.12 -7.82
CA SER A 75 -14.85 -12.37 -8.04
C SER A 75 -14.06 -13.61 -7.61
N LEU A 76 -12.75 -13.63 -7.85
CA LEU A 76 -11.88 -14.75 -7.49
C LEU A 76 -11.63 -14.83 -5.97
N ILE A 77 -11.58 -13.70 -5.28
CA ILE A 77 -11.41 -13.65 -3.82
C ILE A 77 -12.74 -13.95 -3.13
N SER A 78 -13.84 -13.31 -3.53
CA SER A 78 -15.17 -13.53 -2.93
C SER A 78 -15.69 -14.96 -3.07
N GLY A 79 -15.25 -15.70 -4.09
CA GLY A 79 -15.58 -17.11 -4.27
C GLY A 79 -14.91 -18.08 -3.28
N LYS A 80 -13.99 -17.61 -2.46
CA LYS A 80 -13.33 -18.38 -1.41
C LYS A 80 -13.93 -17.99 -0.06
N ASN A 81 -14.52 -18.94 0.66
CA ASN A 81 -15.20 -18.73 1.95
C ASN A 81 -14.54 -17.68 2.84
N GLU A 82 -15.24 -16.55 3.02
CA GLU A 82 -14.86 -15.44 3.92
C GLU A 82 -13.45 -14.84 3.72
N SER A 83 -12.88 -14.98 2.52
CA SER A 83 -11.61 -14.34 2.18
C SER A 83 -11.84 -12.92 1.70
N PHE A 84 -11.06 -11.97 2.24
CA PHE A 84 -11.00 -10.61 1.70
C PHE A 84 -9.62 -9.98 1.98
N SER A 85 -9.28 -9.00 1.19
CA SER A 85 -8.01 -8.28 1.31
C SER A 85 -8.18 -6.81 0.99
N THR A 86 -7.39 -5.97 1.63
CA THR A 86 -7.23 -4.59 1.14
C THR A 86 -6.41 -4.60 -0.15
N LEU A 87 -6.53 -3.55 -0.94
CA LEU A 87 -5.67 -3.37 -2.12
C LEU A 87 -5.39 -1.87 -2.31
N ASP A 88 -4.13 -1.50 -2.19
CA ASP A 88 -3.62 -0.15 -2.41
C ASP A 88 -2.65 -0.18 -3.58
N ILE A 89 -2.98 0.50 -4.67
CA ILE A 89 -2.24 0.44 -5.92
C ILE A 89 -1.84 1.83 -6.35
N CYS A 90 -0.63 1.99 -6.84
CA CYS A 90 -0.18 3.18 -7.53
C CYS A 90 0.52 2.79 -8.83
N THR A 91 0.04 3.30 -9.95
CA THR A 91 0.70 3.17 -11.25
C THR A 91 1.22 4.53 -11.72
N VAL A 92 2.53 4.64 -11.92
CA VAL A 92 3.18 5.88 -12.36
C VAL A 92 3.66 5.73 -13.80
N ASP A 93 3.26 6.64 -14.67
CA ASP A 93 3.85 6.82 -15.99
C ASP A 93 5.16 7.62 -15.84
N LYS A 94 6.29 6.96 -16.11
CA LYS A 94 7.65 7.51 -15.93
C LYS A 94 8.00 8.65 -16.89
N TYR A 95 7.26 8.79 -17.99
CA TYR A 95 7.50 9.82 -18.99
C TYR A 95 6.71 11.10 -18.69
N THR A 96 5.46 10.95 -18.26
CA THR A 96 4.55 12.07 -18.04
C THR A 96 4.44 12.49 -16.57
N GLY A 97 4.81 11.60 -15.64
CA GLY A 97 4.59 11.77 -14.21
C GLY A 97 3.12 11.64 -13.80
N LYS A 98 2.24 11.19 -14.70
CA LYS A 98 0.87 10.85 -14.32
C LYS A 98 0.90 9.64 -13.38
N ALA A 99 0.21 9.74 -12.26
CA ALA A 99 0.09 8.68 -11.27
C ALA A 99 -1.39 8.42 -11.00
N GLU A 100 -1.81 7.17 -11.17
CA GLU A 100 -3.13 6.70 -10.78
C GLU A 100 -3.00 5.92 -9.47
N PHE A 101 -3.85 6.26 -8.51
CA PHE A 101 -3.95 5.56 -7.24
C PHE A 101 -5.33 4.91 -7.13
N ILE A 102 -5.37 3.64 -6.77
CA ILE A 102 -6.58 2.85 -6.57
C ILE A 102 -6.55 2.33 -5.14
N LYS A 103 -7.60 2.62 -4.38
CA LYS A 103 -7.70 2.23 -2.98
C LYS A 103 -8.98 1.43 -2.75
N ILE A 104 -8.82 0.24 -2.18
CA ILE A 104 -9.91 -0.68 -1.88
C ILE A 104 -9.69 -1.18 -0.45
N GLY A 105 -10.45 -0.67 0.52
CA GLY A 105 -10.29 -0.98 1.94
C GLY A 105 -8.99 -0.50 2.57
N ALA A 106 -8.13 0.18 1.82
CA ALA A 106 -6.79 0.55 2.25
C ALA A 106 -6.75 1.86 3.04
N VAL A 107 -5.84 1.96 4.00
CA VAL A 107 -5.56 3.18 4.78
C VAL A 107 -4.94 4.30 3.94
N SER A 108 -4.68 5.46 4.53
CA SER A 108 -4.15 6.63 3.82
C SER A 108 -2.81 6.36 3.13
N THR A 109 -2.69 6.85 1.90
CA THR A 109 -1.42 6.94 1.16
C THR A 109 -0.94 8.38 1.17
N PHE A 110 0.36 8.61 1.36
CA PHE A 110 0.96 9.95 1.39
C PHE A 110 1.80 10.19 0.13
N ILE A 111 1.64 11.39 -0.44
CA ILE A 111 2.53 11.90 -1.48
C ILE A 111 3.27 13.10 -0.91
N LEU A 112 4.56 12.90 -0.66
CA LEU A 112 5.43 13.92 -0.10
C LEU A 112 5.93 14.79 -1.25
N LYS A 113 5.40 15.98 -1.33
CA LYS A 113 5.76 17.00 -2.32
C LYS A 113 6.90 17.89 -1.82
N ARG A 114 7.44 18.72 -2.70
CA ARG A 114 8.39 19.77 -2.32
C ARG A 114 7.81 20.72 -1.27
N LYS A 115 6.50 20.97 -1.33
CA LYS A 115 5.76 21.85 -0.41
C LYS A 115 4.62 21.07 0.22
N GLY A 116 4.88 20.37 1.33
CA GLY A 116 3.87 19.68 2.11
C GLY A 116 3.60 18.25 1.69
N VAL A 117 2.55 17.69 2.25
CA VAL A 117 2.13 16.29 2.09
C VAL A 117 0.69 16.27 1.58
N GLU A 118 0.46 15.56 0.47
CA GLU A 118 -0.88 15.20 0.03
C GLU A 118 -1.28 13.87 0.66
N ILE A 119 -2.54 13.75 1.11
CA ILE A 119 -3.06 12.54 1.74
C ILE A 119 -4.22 12.02 0.89
N LEU A 120 -4.09 10.76 0.47
CA LEU A 120 -5.13 10.05 -0.27
C LEU A 120 -5.85 9.08 0.66
N LYS A 121 -7.12 9.37 0.98
CA LYS A 121 -7.93 8.58 1.91
C LYS A 121 -8.94 7.71 1.17
N SER A 122 -9.35 6.61 1.79
CA SER A 122 -10.41 5.75 1.30
C SER A 122 -11.35 5.38 2.44
N ASN A 123 -12.64 5.24 2.09
CA ASN A 123 -13.67 4.70 2.98
C ASN A 123 -14.34 3.48 2.31
N THR A 124 -13.66 2.86 1.36
CA THR A 124 -14.15 1.69 0.62
C THR A 124 -13.95 0.41 1.43
N LEU A 125 -14.70 -0.62 1.09
CA LEU A 125 -14.55 -1.94 1.68
C LEU A 125 -13.47 -2.75 0.95
N PRO A 126 -12.79 -3.70 1.63
CA PRO A 126 -11.84 -4.62 0.99
C PRO A 126 -12.44 -5.43 -0.16
N VAL A 127 -11.60 -5.90 -1.09
CA VAL A 127 -12.02 -6.85 -2.14
C VAL A 127 -12.52 -8.15 -1.52
N GLY A 128 -13.54 -8.72 -2.09
CA GLY A 128 -14.17 -9.96 -1.64
C GLY A 128 -15.35 -9.78 -0.70
N ILE A 129 -15.58 -8.57 -0.15
CA ILE A 129 -16.72 -8.30 0.76
C ILE A 129 -18.01 -8.04 0.00
N LEU A 130 -17.97 -7.24 -1.05
CA LEU A 130 -19.14 -6.88 -1.86
C LEU A 130 -19.14 -7.66 -3.17
N GLU A 131 -20.34 -7.86 -3.75
CA GLU A 131 -20.51 -8.45 -5.08
C GLU A 131 -19.81 -7.62 -6.15
N ASN A 132 -19.96 -6.29 -6.09
CA ASN A 132 -19.23 -5.36 -6.96
C ASN A 132 -18.11 -4.68 -6.15
N VAL A 133 -16.94 -4.52 -6.78
CA VAL A 133 -15.81 -3.88 -6.10
C VAL A 133 -16.09 -2.40 -5.83
N ASP A 134 -15.83 -1.96 -4.59
CA ASP A 134 -15.92 -0.57 -4.17
C ASP A 134 -14.53 0.08 -4.21
N THR A 135 -14.32 0.99 -5.15
CA THR A 135 -13.01 1.59 -5.41
C THR A 135 -13.00 3.09 -5.19
N LYS A 136 -11.89 3.58 -4.61
CA LYS A 136 -11.57 5.01 -4.63
C LYS A 136 -10.37 5.27 -5.51
N ILE A 137 -10.55 6.09 -6.55
CA ILE A 137 -9.53 6.38 -7.55
C ILE A 137 -9.10 7.84 -7.45
N TYR A 138 -7.79 8.06 -7.52
CA TYR A 138 -7.18 9.38 -7.61
C TYR A 138 -6.23 9.43 -8.81
N GLU A 139 -6.34 10.50 -9.60
CA GLU A 139 -5.35 10.87 -10.60
C GLU A 139 -4.52 12.03 -10.08
N LYS A 140 -3.22 11.83 -10.06
CA LYS A 140 -2.25 12.81 -9.56
C LYS A 140 -1.11 13.00 -10.57
N ARG A 141 -0.34 14.03 -10.34
CA ARG A 141 0.94 14.23 -11.01
C ARG A 141 2.06 14.20 -9.99
N VAL A 142 3.03 13.34 -10.24
CA VAL A 142 4.25 13.25 -9.43
C VAL A 142 5.44 13.75 -10.23
N GLU A 143 6.39 14.33 -9.54
CA GLU A 143 7.57 14.95 -10.14
C GLU A 143 8.84 14.41 -9.47
N LYS A 144 9.97 14.59 -10.15
CA LYS A 144 11.27 14.20 -9.60
C LYS A 144 11.50 14.84 -8.23
N GLY A 145 11.73 13.97 -7.25
CA GLY A 145 11.96 14.34 -5.84
C GLY A 145 10.72 14.23 -4.96
N ASP A 146 9.55 13.91 -5.55
CA ASP A 146 8.39 13.47 -4.77
C ASP A 146 8.63 12.08 -4.19
N VAL A 147 7.93 11.76 -3.10
CA VAL A 147 8.00 10.44 -2.47
C VAL A 147 6.58 9.94 -2.23
N ILE A 148 6.30 8.71 -2.65
CA ILE A 148 5.04 8.02 -2.38
C ILE A 148 5.27 7.10 -1.18
N VAL A 149 4.37 7.14 -0.20
CA VAL A 149 4.39 6.28 0.98
C VAL A 149 3.04 5.59 1.13
N MET A 150 3.06 4.27 1.03
CA MET A 150 1.90 3.38 1.24
C MET A 150 2.17 2.54 2.48
N MET A 151 1.13 2.28 3.27
CA MET A 151 1.26 1.56 4.56
C MET A 151 0.04 0.70 4.79
N THR A 152 0.19 -0.38 5.58
CA THR A 152 -0.93 -1.16 6.12
C THR A 152 -1.42 -0.56 7.45
N ASP A 153 -2.58 -0.98 7.89
CA ASP A 153 -3.23 -0.45 9.10
C ASP A 153 -2.43 -0.73 10.38
N GLY A 154 -1.68 -1.83 10.43
CA GLY A 154 -0.80 -2.13 11.56
C GLY A 154 0.23 -1.04 11.86
N ILE A 155 0.67 -0.26 10.84
CA ILE A 155 1.48 0.95 11.03
C ILE A 155 0.63 2.07 11.66
N PHE A 156 -0.59 2.28 11.14
CA PHE A 156 -1.49 3.33 11.61
C PHE A 156 -2.01 3.09 13.01
N GLU A 157 -2.27 1.84 13.37
CA GLU A 157 -2.84 1.45 14.66
C GLU A 157 -1.79 1.23 15.75
N ALA A 158 -0.52 1.34 15.41
CA ALA A 158 0.57 1.25 16.38
C ALA A 158 0.37 2.25 17.53
N GLY A 159 0.29 1.75 18.77
CA GLY A 159 0.19 2.57 19.98
C GLY A 159 -1.21 3.10 20.34
N LYS A 160 -2.28 2.68 19.68
CA LYS A 160 -3.68 2.95 20.05
C LYS A 160 -4.09 4.44 20.18
N SER A 161 -3.41 5.37 19.54
CA SER A 161 -3.81 6.76 19.54
C SER A 161 -4.34 7.14 18.16
N GLY A 162 -5.55 7.71 18.07
CA GLY A 162 -6.10 8.28 16.83
C GLY A 162 -5.28 9.46 16.27
N GLU A 163 -4.13 9.78 16.88
CA GLU A 163 -3.21 10.84 16.50
C GLU A 163 -2.07 10.35 15.59
N ASN A 164 -2.02 9.06 15.25
CA ASN A 164 -0.88 8.49 14.53
C ASN A 164 -0.70 9.11 13.14
N GLU A 165 -1.78 9.38 12.43
CA GLU A 165 -1.72 10.04 11.12
C GLU A 165 -1.01 11.40 11.22
N TYR A 166 -1.34 12.22 12.23
CA TYR A 166 -0.68 13.51 12.45
C TYR A 166 0.80 13.38 12.76
N LYS A 167 1.18 12.40 13.58
CA LYS A 167 2.60 12.15 13.92
C LYS A 167 3.40 11.72 12.69
N PHE A 168 2.82 10.86 11.83
CA PHE A 168 3.47 10.50 10.57
C PHE A 168 3.57 11.70 9.63
N ILE A 169 2.54 12.52 9.49
CA ILE A 169 2.57 13.73 8.67
C ILE A 169 3.68 14.65 9.16
N GLU A 170 3.72 14.97 10.46
CA GLU A 170 4.75 15.84 11.04
C GLU A 170 6.17 15.31 10.83
N MET A 171 6.38 14.00 11.01
CA MET A 171 7.66 13.35 10.74
C MET A 171 8.04 13.43 9.26
N LEU A 172 7.08 13.19 8.37
CA LEU A 172 7.29 13.18 6.93
C LEU A 172 7.53 14.59 6.37
N GLU A 173 6.90 15.61 6.93
CA GLU A 173 7.13 17.02 6.57
C GLU A 173 8.53 17.50 6.95
N LYS A 174 9.05 17.04 8.08
CA LYS A 174 10.38 17.37 8.60
C LYS A 174 11.50 16.52 7.98
N ARG A 175 11.16 15.64 7.04
CA ARG A 175 12.16 14.73 6.47
C ARG A 175 13.25 15.45 5.70
N GLU A 176 14.46 14.98 5.84
CA GLU A 176 15.55 15.30 4.92
C GLU A 176 15.42 14.50 3.63
N LYS A 177 16.02 14.99 2.54
CA LYS A 177 16.07 14.25 1.27
C LYS A 177 16.88 12.98 1.46
N THR A 178 16.24 11.81 1.34
CA THR A 178 16.84 10.53 1.66
C THR A 178 16.36 9.41 0.72
N THR A 179 16.90 8.23 0.87
CA THR A 179 16.51 7.05 0.06
C THR A 179 15.17 6.48 0.54
N ALA A 180 14.47 5.76 -0.36
CA ALA A 180 13.24 5.05 -0.03
C ALA A 180 13.45 4.09 1.16
N GLU A 181 14.59 3.40 1.20
CA GLU A 181 14.96 2.50 2.30
C GLU A 181 15.03 3.22 3.65
N LYS A 182 15.75 4.35 3.73
CA LYS A 182 15.86 5.10 4.99
C LYS A 182 14.52 5.66 5.44
N THR A 183 13.69 6.12 4.51
CA THR A 183 12.34 6.60 4.81
C THR A 183 11.46 5.46 5.34
N ALA A 184 11.43 4.31 4.68
CA ALA A 184 10.65 3.15 5.11
C ALA A 184 11.07 2.65 6.49
N LYS A 185 12.38 2.50 6.72
CA LYS A 185 12.92 2.09 8.04
C LYS A 185 12.55 3.08 9.14
N LYS A 186 12.64 4.39 8.87
CA LYS A 186 12.28 5.42 9.86
C LYS A 186 10.79 5.39 10.22
N ILE A 187 9.90 5.17 9.24
CA ILE A 187 8.46 5.01 9.50
C ILE A 187 8.23 3.78 10.37
N MET A 188 8.83 2.63 10.03
CA MET A 188 8.71 1.39 10.80
C MET A 188 9.22 1.56 12.24
N GLU A 189 10.39 2.16 12.43
CA GLU A 189 10.94 2.46 13.76
C GLU A 189 9.99 3.34 14.58
N THR A 190 9.47 4.41 13.98
CA THR A 190 8.52 5.31 14.63
C THR A 190 7.25 4.58 15.05
N ALA A 191 6.69 3.72 14.19
CA ALA A 191 5.52 2.92 14.52
C ALA A 191 5.81 1.94 15.68
N LEU A 192 6.96 1.28 15.67
CA LEU A 192 7.37 0.37 16.75
C LEU A 192 7.54 1.11 18.08
N GLU A 193 8.15 2.30 18.09
CA GLU A 193 8.28 3.15 19.28
C GLU A 193 6.90 3.54 19.83
N MET A 194 5.97 3.96 18.94
CA MET A 194 4.58 4.29 19.31
C MET A 194 3.84 3.09 19.91
N GLY A 195 4.06 1.89 19.36
CA GLY A 195 3.52 0.62 19.85
C GLY A 195 4.27 0.05 21.05
N LYS A 196 5.29 0.75 21.59
CA LYS A 196 6.17 0.24 22.65
C LYS A 196 6.79 -1.12 22.30
N ASN A 197 7.17 -1.28 21.03
CA ASN A 197 7.70 -2.50 20.42
C ASN A 197 6.75 -3.71 20.47
N LYS A 198 5.44 -3.48 20.68
CA LYS A 198 4.43 -4.50 20.59
C LYS A 198 3.78 -4.45 19.21
N ILE A 199 3.95 -5.50 18.42
CA ILE A 199 3.36 -5.63 17.09
C ILE A 199 2.05 -6.40 17.25
N THR A 200 0.93 -5.66 17.21
CA THR A 200 -0.42 -6.21 17.40
C THR A 200 -1.06 -6.67 16.10
N ASP A 201 -0.55 -6.19 14.97
CA ASP A 201 -0.95 -6.58 13.63
C ASP A 201 0.25 -6.57 12.68
N ASP A 202 0.11 -7.18 11.51
CA ASP A 202 1.14 -7.15 10.47
C ASP A 202 1.42 -5.70 10.06
N MET A 203 2.68 -5.36 9.89
CA MET A 203 3.12 -3.97 9.66
C MET A 203 3.94 -3.90 8.39
N THR A 204 3.44 -3.19 7.39
CA THR A 204 4.17 -3.01 6.13
C THR A 204 4.15 -1.55 5.68
N VAL A 205 5.30 -1.08 5.22
CA VAL A 205 5.47 0.23 4.60
C VAL A 205 6.25 0.11 3.30
N LEU A 206 5.65 0.61 2.23
CA LEU A 206 6.20 0.66 0.88
C LEU A 206 6.46 2.12 0.50
N VAL A 207 7.70 2.44 0.17
CA VAL A 207 8.13 3.80 -0.19
C VAL A 207 8.73 3.80 -1.58
N ALA A 208 8.37 4.80 -2.39
CA ALA A 208 8.97 5.03 -3.70
C ALA A 208 9.41 6.49 -3.85
N ASN A 209 10.69 6.69 -4.20
CA ASN A 209 11.25 7.97 -4.63
C ASN A 209 11.08 8.10 -6.14
N ILE A 210 10.49 9.21 -6.59
CA ILE A 210 10.26 9.54 -8.00
C ILE A 210 11.46 10.27 -8.62
#